data_ef60fbafb759fce9abe03b3ba2ee9971
#
_entry.id   ef60fbafb759fce9abe03b3ba2ee9971
#
_cell.length_a   1.000
_cell.length_b   1.000
_cell.length_c   1.000
_cell.angle_alpha   90.00
_cell.angle_beta   90.00
_cell.angle_gamma   90.00
#
_symmetry.space_group_name_H-M   'P 1'
#
loop_
_entity.id
_entity.type
_entity.pdbx_description
1 polymer ?
#
loop_
_entity_poly.entity_id
_entity_poly.type
_entity_poly.pdbx_seq_one_letter_code
_entity_poly.pdbx_strand_id
1 'polypeptide(L)'
;DGENFFTINHTREWGNASQTFRGKVYYDEKIEELASKIIKKFNLSYTNNMELATTDDGRIVLFDLNPRIGASSGIDKDIGFNFPLETLKLALGDKLEIDKSKFKISKTFVRYFDQVWL
;
A
#
# COMPACT_ATOMS: atom_id res chain seq x y z
N ASP A 1 3.65 13.11 7.90
CA ASP A 1 2.71 13.69 8.85
C ASP A 1 1.29 13.42 8.37
N GLY A 2 0.31 13.49 9.26
CA GLY A 2 -1.08 13.13 8.95
C GLY A 2 -1.83 14.06 7.99
N GLU A 3 -1.18 15.04 7.42
CA GLU A 3 -1.76 15.99 6.46
C GLU A 3 -1.39 15.65 5.02
N ASN A 4 -0.20 15.08 4.80
CA ASN A 4 0.29 14.67 3.49
C ASN A 4 0.47 13.16 3.45
N PHE A 5 -0.53 12.47 2.93
CA PHE A 5 -0.50 11.02 2.73
C PHE A 5 -1.15 10.65 1.40
N PHE A 6 -0.91 9.44 0.96
CA PHE A 6 -1.65 8.81 -0.13
C PHE A 6 -1.68 7.30 0.10
N THR A 7 -2.54 6.61 -0.62
CA THR A 7 -2.68 5.17 -0.54
C THR A 7 -2.47 4.53 -1.91
N ILE A 8 -1.88 3.34 -1.92
CA ILE A 8 -1.92 2.43 -3.05
C ILE A 8 -2.63 1.18 -2.56
N ASN A 9 -3.76 0.86 -3.17
CA ASN A 9 -4.61 -0.24 -2.73
C ASN A 9 -4.39 -1.46 -3.60
N HIS A 10 -4.26 -2.62 -2.96
CA HIS A 10 -4.17 -3.90 -3.64
C HIS A 10 -5.32 -4.81 -3.20
N THR A 11 -5.99 -5.48 -4.13
CA THR A 11 -6.71 -6.70 -3.78
C THR A 11 -5.68 -7.81 -3.55
N ARG A 12 -6.04 -8.80 -2.76
CA ARG A 12 -5.14 -9.88 -2.40
C ARG A 12 -5.79 -11.23 -2.66
N GLU A 13 -5.20 -11.97 -3.59
CA GLU A 13 -5.46 -13.38 -3.77
C GLU A 13 -4.29 -14.15 -3.16
N TRP A 14 -4.60 -15.07 -2.25
CA TRP A 14 -3.61 -15.87 -1.53
C TRP A 14 -3.02 -16.95 -2.44
N GLY A 15 -1.70 -17.08 -2.42
CA GLY A 15 -1.00 -18.27 -2.91
C GLY A 15 -0.76 -19.28 -1.79
N ASN A 16 -0.03 -20.34 -2.08
CA ASN A 16 0.28 -21.40 -1.12
C ASN A 16 1.20 -20.97 0.04
N ALA A 17 1.70 -19.76 0.06
CA ALA A 17 2.76 -19.29 0.96
C ALA A 17 2.43 -17.97 1.67
N SER A 18 1.25 -17.77 2.20
CA SER A 18 0.86 -16.55 2.96
C SER A 18 1.19 -15.19 2.31
N GLN A 19 1.72 -15.19 1.09
CA GLN A 19 2.04 -13.98 0.32
C GLN A 19 1.01 -13.74 -0.76
N THR A 20 0.81 -12.48 -1.11
CA THR A 20 -0.03 -12.11 -2.25
C THR A 20 0.56 -12.68 -3.53
N PHE A 21 -0.15 -13.61 -4.17
CA PHE A 21 0.25 -14.21 -5.43
C PHE A 21 -0.29 -13.44 -6.63
N ARG A 22 -1.54 -13.05 -6.57
CA ARG A 22 -2.24 -12.29 -7.59
C ARG A 22 -3.08 -11.22 -6.95
N GLY A 23 -3.33 -10.15 -7.67
CA GLY A 23 -4.21 -9.10 -7.21
C GLY A 23 -4.36 -8.01 -8.25
N LYS A 24 -5.02 -6.95 -7.83
CA LYS A 24 -5.28 -5.78 -8.64
C LYS A 24 -4.87 -4.54 -7.85
N VAL A 25 -4.08 -3.68 -8.45
CA VAL A 25 -3.88 -2.32 -7.96
C VAL A 25 -5.07 -1.47 -8.39
N TYR A 26 -5.66 -0.72 -7.50
CA TYR A 26 -6.82 0.13 -7.79
C TYR A 26 -6.89 1.33 -6.85
N TYR A 27 -7.65 2.33 -7.24
CA TYR A 27 -7.97 3.48 -6.41
C TYR A 27 -9.38 3.33 -5.85
N ASP A 28 -9.55 3.63 -4.57
CA ASP A 28 -10.85 3.68 -3.89
C ASP A 28 -10.87 4.83 -2.87
N GLU A 29 -11.75 5.79 -3.09
CA GLU A 29 -11.87 6.98 -2.25
C GLU A 29 -12.29 6.64 -0.80
N LYS A 30 -13.14 5.63 -0.62
CA LYS A 30 -13.57 5.19 0.72
C LYS A 30 -12.41 4.61 1.53
N ILE A 31 -11.50 3.90 0.84
CA ILE A 31 -10.29 3.37 1.48
C ILE A 31 -9.35 4.52 1.83
N GLU A 32 -9.19 5.51 0.97
CA GLU A 32 -8.36 6.68 1.26
C GLU A 32 -8.90 7.48 2.46
N GLU A 33 -10.21 7.68 2.54
CA GLU A 33 -10.86 8.32 3.70
C GLU A 33 -10.65 7.53 4.99
N LEU A 34 -10.81 6.20 4.93
CA LEU A 34 -10.57 5.34 6.08
C LEU A 34 -9.10 5.39 6.53
N ALA A 35 -8.17 5.30 5.60
CA ALA A 35 -6.74 5.41 5.87
C ALA A 35 -6.41 6.77 6.52
N SER A 36 -6.99 7.87 6.04
CA SER A 36 -6.84 9.20 6.65
C SER A 36 -7.24 9.21 8.13
N LYS A 37 -8.40 8.63 8.44
CA LYS A 37 -8.90 8.54 9.83
C LYS A 37 -7.97 7.71 10.71
N ILE A 38 -7.46 6.59 10.19
CA ILE A 38 -6.52 5.71 10.90
C ILE A 38 -5.19 6.42 11.16
N ILE A 39 -4.61 7.05 10.13
CA ILE A 39 -3.35 7.79 10.21
C ILE A 39 -3.44 8.88 11.29
N LYS A 40 -4.49 9.67 11.28
CA LYS A 40 -4.71 10.73 12.29
C LYS A 40 -4.92 10.16 13.68
N LYS A 41 -5.74 9.12 13.82
CA LYS A 41 -6.07 8.51 15.12
C LYS A 41 -4.83 7.93 15.82
N PHE A 42 -3.95 7.29 15.07
CA PHE A 42 -2.76 6.61 15.59
C PHE A 42 -1.48 7.43 15.43
N ASN A 43 -1.58 8.65 14.91
CA ASN A 43 -0.44 9.53 14.62
C ASN A 43 0.66 8.81 13.82
N LEU A 44 0.24 8.11 12.75
CA LEU A 44 1.16 7.32 11.94
C LEU A 44 2.02 8.21 11.05
N SER A 45 3.28 7.82 10.89
CA SER A 45 4.25 8.49 10.03
C SER A 45 4.90 7.47 9.09
N TYR A 46 5.54 7.95 8.03
CA TYR A 46 6.23 7.14 7.04
C TYR A 46 5.31 6.11 6.34
N THR A 47 5.88 4.97 5.99
CA THR A 47 5.15 3.90 5.30
C THR A 47 4.50 2.93 6.29
N ASN A 48 3.22 2.69 6.09
CA ASN A 48 2.45 1.73 6.87
C ASN A 48 1.73 0.76 5.94
N ASN A 49 1.65 -0.49 6.34
CA ASN A 49 0.88 -1.52 5.65
C ASN A 49 -0.40 -1.82 6.44
N MET A 50 -1.55 -1.62 5.80
CA MET A 50 -2.87 -1.88 6.38
C MET A 50 -3.54 -3.03 5.64
N GLU A 51 -4.11 -3.97 6.37
CA GLU A 51 -4.94 -5.03 5.78
C GLU A 51 -6.41 -4.76 6.12
N LEU A 52 -7.21 -4.70 5.08
CA LEU A 52 -8.62 -4.36 5.14
C LEU A 52 -9.47 -5.52 4.62
N ALA A 53 -10.66 -5.68 5.18
CA ALA A 53 -11.66 -6.59 4.67
C ALA A 53 -12.97 -5.85 4.41
N THR A 54 -13.69 -6.28 3.39
CA THR A 54 -15.08 -5.87 3.17
C THR A 54 -15.99 -6.91 3.82
N THR A 55 -16.87 -6.47 4.69
CA THR A 55 -17.87 -7.32 5.34
C THR A 55 -19.07 -7.54 4.42
N ASP A 56 -19.91 -8.54 4.72
CA ASP A 56 -21.08 -8.88 3.91
C ASP A 56 -22.10 -7.73 3.80
N ASP A 57 -22.15 -6.86 4.79
CA ASP A 57 -22.97 -5.63 4.78
C ASP A 57 -22.26 -4.43 4.10
N GLY A 58 -21.12 -4.67 3.45
CA GLY A 58 -20.40 -3.69 2.64
C GLY A 58 -19.53 -2.69 3.41
N ARG A 59 -19.33 -2.89 4.72
CA ARG A 59 -18.38 -2.05 5.49
C ARG A 59 -16.94 -2.47 5.21
N ILE A 60 -16.05 -1.49 5.18
CA ILE A 60 -14.62 -1.73 5.12
C ILE A 60 -14.06 -1.65 6.54
N VAL A 61 -13.40 -2.71 6.97
CA VAL A 61 -12.82 -2.82 8.32
C VAL A 61 -11.32 -3.07 8.27
N LEU A 62 -10.58 -2.40 9.14
CA LEU A 62 -9.16 -2.66 9.38
C LEU A 62 -9.04 -3.86 10.33
N PHE A 63 -8.28 -4.89 9.95
CA PHE A 63 -8.01 -6.03 10.81
C PHE A 63 -6.52 -6.23 11.12
N ASP A 64 -5.63 -5.61 10.33
CA ASP A 64 -4.20 -5.63 10.63
C ASP A 64 -3.54 -4.30 10.24
N LEU A 65 -2.65 -3.81 11.10
CA LEU A 65 -1.91 -2.57 10.91
C LEU A 65 -0.44 -2.80 11.26
N ASN A 66 0.40 -2.69 10.26
CA ASN A 66 1.83 -2.85 10.39
C ASN A 66 2.54 -1.53 10.06
N PRO A 67 3.18 -0.85 11.03
CA PRO A 67 3.92 0.39 10.79
C PRO A 67 5.28 0.10 10.13
N ARG A 68 5.24 -0.49 8.96
CA ARG A 68 6.38 -0.87 8.13
C ARG A 68 5.98 -1.03 6.68
N ILE A 69 6.98 -1.10 5.81
CA ILE A 69 6.80 -1.42 4.40
C ILE A 69 6.20 -2.82 4.25
N GLY A 70 5.15 -2.95 3.46
CA GLY A 70 4.49 -4.22 3.16
C GLY A 70 5.32 -5.10 2.22
N ALA A 71 5.17 -6.43 2.32
CA ALA A 71 5.85 -7.38 1.43
C ALA A 71 5.45 -7.24 -0.06
N SER A 72 4.32 -6.61 -0.33
CA SER A 72 3.81 -6.37 -1.69
C SER A 72 4.30 -5.05 -2.30
N SER A 73 5.03 -4.22 -1.57
CA SER A 73 5.46 -2.88 -2.03
C SER A 73 6.40 -2.91 -3.25
N GLY A 74 6.98 -4.07 -3.58
CA GLY A 74 7.72 -4.24 -4.83
C GLY A 74 6.86 -4.03 -6.09
N ILE A 75 5.55 -4.30 -5.99
CA ILE A 75 4.58 -4.08 -7.07
C ILE A 75 4.43 -2.59 -7.36
N ASP A 76 4.50 -1.76 -6.33
CA ASP A 76 4.28 -0.33 -6.41
C ASP A 76 5.41 0.38 -7.16
N LYS A 77 6.62 -0.19 -7.14
CA LYS A 77 7.75 0.29 -7.95
C LYS A 77 7.43 0.22 -9.46
N ASP A 78 6.75 -0.83 -9.89
CA ASP A 78 6.43 -1.04 -11.31
C ASP A 78 5.35 -0.06 -11.82
N ILE A 79 4.61 0.54 -10.89
CA ILE A 79 3.65 1.61 -11.20
C ILE A 79 4.20 3.02 -10.91
N GLY A 80 5.49 3.11 -10.56
CA GLY A 80 6.22 4.38 -10.42
C GLY A 80 6.39 4.89 -9.01
N PHE A 81 6.12 4.07 -7.97
CA PHE A 81 6.35 4.47 -6.57
C PHE A 81 7.22 3.48 -5.80
N ASN A 82 8.39 3.93 -5.37
CA ASN A 82 9.33 3.13 -4.60
C ASN A 82 9.24 3.45 -3.10
N PHE A 83 8.37 2.74 -2.37
CA PHE A 83 8.16 2.95 -0.93
C PHE A 83 9.45 2.94 -0.10
N PRO A 84 10.39 1.99 -0.25
CA PRO A 84 11.66 2.01 0.46
C PRO A 84 12.46 3.31 0.23
N LEU A 85 12.58 3.73 -1.04
CA LEU A 85 13.33 4.94 -1.38
C LEU A 85 12.67 6.20 -0.81
N GLU A 86 11.36 6.33 -0.96
CA GLU A 86 10.64 7.50 -0.46
C GLU A 86 10.61 7.55 1.07
N THR A 87 10.55 6.39 1.73
CA THR A 87 10.69 6.31 3.20
C THR A 87 12.07 6.78 3.66
N LEU A 88 13.13 6.39 2.94
CA LEU A 88 14.48 6.83 3.24
C LEU A 88 14.64 8.34 3.05
N LYS A 89 14.16 8.90 1.95
CA LYS A 89 14.17 10.35 1.70
C LYS A 89 13.47 11.12 2.82
N LEU A 90 12.28 10.68 3.22
CA LEU A 90 11.54 11.28 4.33
C LEU A 90 12.34 11.23 5.64
N ALA A 91 13.00 10.11 5.93
CA ALA A 91 13.84 9.95 7.12
C ALA A 91 15.07 10.87 7.11
N LEU A 92 15.55 11.26 5.93
CA LEU A 92 16.64 12.21 5.74
C LEU A 92 16.16 13.67 5.74
N GLY A 93 14.87 13.91 5.88
CA GLY A 93 14.30 15.26 5.97
C GLY A 93 13.78 15.83 4.65
N ASP A 94 13.79 15.05 3.58
CA ASP A 94 13.22 15.46 2.29
C ASP A 94 11.70 15.59 2.39
N LYS A 95 11.13 16.46 1.58
CA LYS A 95 9.68 16.55 1.42
C LYS A 95 9.21 15.56 0.38
N LEU A 96 8.10 14.90 0.67
CA LEU A 96 7.44 14.00 -0.27
C LEU A 96 6.54 14.82 -1.21
N GLU A 97 6.90 14.86 -2.49
CA GLU A 97 6.09 15.46 -3.55
C GLU A 97 5.49 14.34 -4.40
N ILE A 98 4.18 14.13 -4.30
CA ILE A 98 3.48 13.07 -5.00
C ILE A 98 2.37 13.67 -5.88
N ASP A 99 2.44 13.35 -7.16
CA ASP A 99 1.30 13.51 -8.05
C ASP A 99 0.35 12.31 -7.87
N LYS A 100 -0.63 12.47 -6.98
CA LYS A 100 -1.61 11.42 -6.65
C LYS A 100 -2.43 10.95 -7.87
N SER A 101 -2.53 11.77 -8.92
CA SER A 101 -3.31 11.41 -10.12
C SER A 101 -2.71 10.20 -10.85
N LYS A 102 -1.41 10.01 -10.76
CA LYS A 102 -0.70 8.87 -11.37
C LYS A 102 -1.08 7.51 -10.78
N PHE A 103 -1.63 7.50 -9.57
CA PHE A 103 -2.00 6.27 -8.85
C PHE A 103 -3.50 5.96 -8.92
N LYS A 104 -4.29 6.78 -9.62
CA LYS A 104 -5.69 6.47 -9.94
C LYS A 104 -5.79 5.49 -11.09
N ILE A 105 -5.18 4.32 -10.91
CA ILE A 105 -5.05 3.27 -11.92
C ILE A 105 -5.86 2.03 -11.54
N SER A 106 -6.01 1.12 -12.50
CA SER A 106 -6.59 -0.19 -12.30
C SER A 106 -5.81 -1.20 -13.13
N LYS A 107 -4.90 -1.95 -12.48
CA LYS A 107 -4.03 -2.94 -13.13
C LYS A 107 -4.01 -4.24 -12.34
N THR A 108 -4.14 -5.37 -13.03
CA THR A 108 -3.96 -6.70 -12.44
C THR A 108 -2.49 -7.08 -12.50
N PHE A 109 -2.01 -7.73 -11.46
CA PHE A 109 -0.66 -8.29 -11.38
C PHE A 109 -0.69 -9.75 -10.97
N VAL A 110 0.35 -10.47 -11.36
CA VAL A 110 0.67 -11.81 -10.89
C VAL A 110 2.15 -11.79 -10.48
N ARG A 111 2.47 -12.39 -9.35
CA ARG A 111 3.84 -12.53 -8.87
C ARG A 111 4.34 -13.95 -9.13
N TYR A 112 5.61 -14.07 -9.45
CA TYR A 112 6.31 -15.33 -9.55
C TYR A 112 7.65 -15.24 -8.81
N PHE A 113 8.13 -16.40 -8.38
CA PHE A 113 9.47 -16.52 -7.81
C PHE A 113 10.43 -16.93 -8.90
N ASP A 114 11.59 -16.32 -8.90
CA ASP A 114 12.69 -16.68 -9.80
C ASP A 114 13.95 -16.93 -8.99
N GLN A 115 14.85 -17.75 -9.53
CA GLN A 115 16.13 -18.11 -8.93
C GLN A 115 17.25 -17.80 -9.91
N VAL A 116 18.29 -17.16 -9.39
CA VAL A 116 19.52 -16.92 -10.14
C VAL A 116 20.61 -17.80 -9.53
N TRP A 117 21.21 -18.62 -10.35
CA TRP A 117 22.39 -19.41 -9.97
C TRP A 117 23.64 -18.54 -10.24
N LEU A 118 24.49 -18.41 -9.23
CA LEU A 118 25.76 -17.66 -9.30
C LEU A 118 26.93 -18.60 -9.53
#